data_6264e692f2817466798e3a4001e3c175
#
_entry.id   6264e692f2817466798e3a4001e3c175
#
_cell.length_a   1.000
_cell.length_b   1.000
_cell.length_c   1.000
_cell.angle_alpha   90.00
_cell.angle_beta   90.00
_cell.angle_gamma   90.00
#
_symmetry.space_group_name_H-M   'P 1'
#
loop_
_entity.id
_entity.type
_entity.pdbx_description
1 polymer ?
#
loop_
_entity_poly.entity_id
_entity_poly.type
_entity_poly.pdbx_seq_one_letter_code
_entity_poly.pdbx_strand_id
1 'polypeptide(L)'
;MITDAKYVAERDRRVALLDKLMVDTRVDALVLTSTAQQAYQIATKYVSGYQLTTRRDFVFMKPGEMPRLIIPTVGQQFHARRLSWLPDENIYCGPMVETVCGWIRELGLTKPRVGMYATAELPVPIQQAILDAGAEIVDITDAYTKARQPKSEFEVELTREATRIAVESFEHVVKMIEVGATERQMVGAGE
;
A
#
# COMPACT_ATOMS: atom_id res chain seq x y z
N MET A 1 -9.25 9.28 -9.74
CA MET A 1 -7.79 9.58 -9.64
C MET A 1 -7.57 10.92 -8.94
N ILE A 2 -6.65 10.99 -7.99
CA ILE A 2 -6.24 12.25 -7.34
C ILE A 2 -5.32 13.01 -8.31
N THR A 3 -5.68 14.24 -8.64
CA THR A 3 -4.96 15.09 -9.60
C THR A 3 -4.29 16.32 -8.94
N ASP A 4 -4.40 16.46 -7.63
CA ASP A 4 -3.73 17.51 -6.88
C ASP A 4 -2.20 17.38 -7.04
N ALA A 5 -1.54 18.48 -7.38
CA ALA A 5 -0.12 18.52 -7.71
C ALA A 5 0.79 18.05 -6.56
N LYS A 6 0.41 18.31 -5.30
CA LYS A 6 1.16 17.83 -4.12
C LYS A 6 1.14 16.29 -4.02
N TYR A 7 -0.03 15.68 -4.25
CA TYR A 7 -0.17 14.21 -4.24
C TYR A 7 0.56 13.56 -5.39
N VAL A 8 0.52 14.16 -6.58
CA VAL A 8 1.26 13.68 -7.76
C VAL A 8 2.76 13.73 -7.51
N ALA A 9 3.27 14.84 -6.99
CA ALA A 9 4.69 14.98 -6.66
C ALA A 9 5.15 13.97 -5.60
N GLU A 10 4.34 13.73 -4.57
CA GLU A 10 4.64 12.73 -3.54
C GLU A 10 4.62 11.30 -4.09
N ARG A 11 3.66 10.96 -4.96
CA ARG A 11 3.63 9.68 -5.68
C ARG A 11 4.94 9.48 -6.44
N ASP A 12 5.34 10.46 -7.25
CA ASP A 12 6.51 10.36 -8.11
C ASP A 12 7.80 10.23 -7.28
N ARG A 13 7.89 10.96 -6.15
CA ARG A 13 8.97 10.81 -5.18
C ARG A 13 9.05 9.37 -4.63
N ARG A 14 7.90 8.77 -4.29
CA ARG A 14 7.86 7.40 -3.75
C ARG A 14 8.20 6.37 -4.82
N VAL A 15 7.76 6.56 -6.05
CA VAL A 15 8.15 5.70 -7.18
C VAL A 15 9.67 5.74 -7.36
N ALA A 16 10.27 6.92 -7.42
CA ALA A 16 11.72 7.08 -7.53
C ALA A 16 12.49 6.45 -6.35
N LEU A 17 11.96 6.57 -5.13
CA LEU A 17 12.55 5.93 -3.95
C LEU A 17 12.54 4.40 -4.08
N LEU A 18 11.47 3.81 -4.62
CA LEU A 18 11.35 2.37 -4.81
C LEU A 18 12.17 1.87 -6.00
N ASP A 19 12.32 2.68 -7.05
CA ASP A 19 13.27 2.39 -8.14
C ASP A 19 14.70 2.28 -7.58
N LYS A 20 15.10 3.22 -6.73
CA LYS A 20 16.38 3.16 -6.05
C LYS A 20 16.49 1.93 -5.14
N LEU A 21 15.44 1.60 -4.38
CA LEU A 21 15.41 0.40 -3.54
C LEU A 21 15.63 -0.87 -4.36
N MET A 22 15.00 -0.99 -5.53
CA MET A 22 15.20 -2.14 -6.42
C MET A 22 16.65 -2.27 -6.87
N VAL A 23 17.30 -1.16 -7.22
CA VAL A 23 18.72 -1.15 -7.56
C VAL A 23 19.58 -1.57 -6.38
N ASP A 24 19.37 -0.98 -5.19
CA ASP A 24 20.16 -1.23 -3.99
C ASP A 24 20.03 -2.69 -3.50
N THR A 25 18.85 -3.31 -3.67
CA THR A 25 18.57 -4.70 -3.29
C THR A 25 18.79 -5.70 -4.42
N ARG A 26 19.12 -5.22 -5.62
CA ARG A 26 19.35 -6.03 -6.83
C ARG A 26 18.15 -6.92 -7.17
N VAL A 27 16.96 -6.36 -7.14
CA VAL A 27 15.73 -7.05 -7.55
C VAL A 27 15.21 -6.47 -8.87
N ASP A 28 14.59 -7.33 -9.68
CA ASP A 28 14.07 -6.99 -10.99
C ASP A 28 12.66 -6.40 -10.92
N ALA A 29 11.92 -6.71 -9.84
CA ALA A 29 10.59 -6.18 -9.58
C ALA A 29 10.28 -6.22 -8.09
N LEU A 30 9.25 -5.45 -7.66
CA LEU A 30 8.65 -5.52 -6.34
C LEU A 30 7.26 -6.12 -6.42
N VAL A 31 6.94 -7.00 -5.48
CA VAL A 31 5.59 -7.45 -5.18
C VAL A 31 5.29 -7.11 -3.73
N LEU A 32 4.49 -6.08 -3.53
CA LEU A 32 4.07 -5.64 -2.20
C LEU A 32 2.65 -6.11 -1.95
N THR A 33 2.37 -6.50 -0.71
CA THR A 33 1.02 -6.89 -0.30
C THR A 33 0.66 -6.26 1.03
N SER A 34 -0.60 -5.97 1.20
CA SER A 34 -1.18 -5.57 2.50
C SER A 34 -2.17 -6.61 2.98
N THR A 35 -2.35 -6.67 4.27
CA THR A 35 -3.42 -7.42 4.91
C THR A 35 -4.26 -6.49 5.76
N ALA A 36 -5.46 -6.91 6.15
CA ALA A 36 -6.28 -6.17 7.11
C ALA A 36 -5.67 -6.12 8.53
N GLN A 37 -4.57 -6.82 8.78
CA GLN A 37 -3.86 -6.78 10.06
C GLN A 37 -2.96 -5.55 10.15
N GLN A 38 -3.02 -4.87 11.30
CA GLN A 38 -2.44 -3.53 11.51
C GLN A 38 -0.96 -3.39 11.18
N ALA A 39 -0.15 -4.41 11.36
CA ALA A 39 1.31 -4.32 11.19
C ALA A 39 1.75 -4.13 9.73
N TYR A 40 0.96 -4.62 8.76
CA TYR A 40 1.37 -4.67 7.34
C TYR A 40 0.41 -3.97 6.37
N GLN A 41 -0.55 -3.20 6.89
CA GLN A 41 -1.55 -2.48 6.07
C GLN A 41 -0.96 -1.43 5.14
N ILE A 42 0.24 -0.98 5.44
CA ILE A 42 0.78 0.25 4.86
C ILE A 42 1.61 0.03 3.58
N ALA A 43 2.00 -1.22 3.27
CA ALA A 43 2.92 -1.46 2.17
C ALA A 43 2.37 -1.04 0.81
N THR A 44 1.18 -1.50 0.46
CA THR A 44 0.51 -1.14 -0.79
C THR A 44 -0.02 0.29 -0.77
N LYS A 45 -0.54 0.76 0.38
CA LYS A 45 -0.99 2.16 0.55
C LYS A 45 0.13 3.16 0.30
N TYR A 46 1.33 2.89 0.78
CA TYR A 46 2.47 3.79 0.58
C TYR A 46 2.74 4.06 -0.90
N VAL A 47 2.52 3.07 -1.75
CA VAL A 47 2.78 3.15 -3.19
C VAL A 47 1.56 3.62 -3.96
N SER A 48 0.39 3.11 -3.63
CA SER A 48 -0.84 3.33 -4.40
C SER A 48 -1.70 4.51 -3.90
N GLY A 49 -1.46 4.99 -2.67
CA GLY A 49 -2.36 5.92 -2.00
C GLY A 49 -3.68 5.30 -1.54
N TYR A 50 -3.95 4.05 -1.90
CA TYR A 50 -5.18 3.34 -1.57
C TYR A 50 -4.96 2.30 -0.47
N GLN A 51 -5.87 2.22 0.48
CA GLN A 51 -5.87 1.21 1.54
C GLN A 51 -7.08 0.30 1.41
N LEU A 52 -6.82 -0.99 1.24
CA LEU A 52 -7.83 -2.02 1.34
C LEU A 52 -8.06 -2.39 2.82
N THR A 53 -9.32 -2.45 3.27
CA THR A 53 -9.65 -2.61 4.69
C THR A 53 -9.98 -4.05 5.08
N THR A 54 -10.36 -4.91 4.14
CA THR A 54 -10.98 -6.21 4.47
C THR A 54 -10.34 -7.44 3.84
N ARG A 55 -9.46 -7.27 2.87
CA ARG A 55 -8.85 -8.36 2.12
C ARG A 55 -7.39 -8.04 1.81
N ARG A 56 -6.73 -8.90 1.06
CA ARG A 56 -5.38 -8.69 0.55
C ARG A 56 -5.47 -7.98 -0.80
N ASP A 57 -4.53 -7.10 -1.06
CA ASP A 57 -4.23 -6.49 -2.35
C ASP A 57 -2.75 -6.71 -2.69
N PHE A 58 -2.38 -6.45 -3.94
CA PHE A 58 -0.99 -6.46 -4.35
C PHE A 58 -0.67 -5.21 -5.19
N VAL A 59 0.54 -4.72 -5.00
CA VAL A 59 1.19 -3.79 -5.92
C VAL A 59 2.36 -4.51 -6.56
N PHE A 60 2.39 -4.47 -7.89
CA PHE A 60 3.54 -4.89 -8.69
C PHE A 60 4.22 -3.65 -9.26
N MET A 61 5.54 -3.63 -9.20
CA MET A 61 6.33 -2.53 -9.74
C MET A 61 7.61 -3.09 -10.35
N LYS A 62 7.97 -2.61 -11.54
CA LYS A 62 9.29 -2.82 -12.14
C LYS A 62 9.96 -1.47 -12.39
N PRO A 63 11.30 -1.42 -12.51
CA PRO A 63 12.04 -0.17 -12.62
C PRO A 63 11.54 0.70 -13.78
N GLY A 64 11.34 1.98 -13.50
CA GLY A 64 10.96 2.98 -14.50
C GLY A 64 9.51 2.92 -14.96
N GLU A 65 8.67 2.07 -14.38
CA GLU A 65 7.24 2.00 -14.71
C GLU A 65 6.35 2.43 -13.53
N MET A 66 5.16 2.94 -13.87
CA MET A 66 4.15 3.24 -12.88
C MET A 66 3.66 1.93 -12.20
N PRO A 67 3.57 1.89 -10.88
CA PRO A 67 3.08 0.71 -10.16
C PRO A 67 1.70 0.26 -10.63
N ARG A 68 1.46 -1.06 -10.62
CA ARG A 68 0.17 -1.68 -10.92
C ARG A 68 -0.44 -2.19 -9.63
N LEU A 69 -1.66 -1.76 -9.32
CA LEU A 69 -2.44 -2.21 -8.16
C LEU A 69 -3.46 -3.24 -8.62
N ILE A 70 -3.53 -4.39 -7.95
CA ILE A 70 -4.62 -5.35 -8.15
C ILE A 70 -5.38 -5.59 -6.85
N ILE A 71 -6.69 -5.60 -6.96
CA ILE A 71 -7.66 -5.72 -5.88
C ILE A 71 -8.71 -6.79 -6.16
N PRO A 72 -9.33 -7.37 -5.12
CA PRO A 72 -10.11 -8.59 -5.28
C PRO A 72 -11.51 -8.41 -5.87
N THR A 73 -12.09 -7.22 -5.83
CA THR A 73 -13.49 -7.02 -6.22
C THR A 73 -13.73 -5.74 -7.01
N VAL A 74 -14.71 -5.76 -7.91
CA VAL A 74 -15.09 -4.62 -8.75
C VAL A 74 -15.54 -3.41 -7.92
N GLY A 75 -16.29 -3.64 -6.83
CA GLY A 75 -16.70 -2.54 -5.93
C GLY A 75 -15.50 -1.81 -5.30
N GLN A 76 -14.48 -2.56 -4.88
CA GLN A 76 -13.25 -1.98 -4.35
C GLN A 76 -12.41 -1.31 -5.44
N GLN A 77 -12.45 -1.81 -6.68
CA GLN A 77 -11.80 -1.15 -7.82
C GLN A 77 -12.38 0.23 -8.09
N PHE A 78 -13.71 0.36 -8.02
CA PHE A 78 -14.34 1.67 -8.15
C PHE A 78 -13.88 2.65 -7.08
N HIS A 79 -13.79 2.21 -5.83
CA HIS A 79 -13.24 3.02 -4.73
C HIS A 79 -11.76 3.35 -4.94
N ALA A 80 -10.95 2.37 -5.35
CA ALA A 80 -9.54 2.57 -5.60
C ALA A 80 -9.28 3.61 -6.68
N ARG A 81 -10.03 3.59 -7.79
CA ARG A 81 -9.92 4.60 -8.85
C ARG A 81 -10.23 6.03 -8.40
N ARG A 82 -11.06 6.18 -7.37
CA ARG A 82 -11.40 7.50 -6.81
C ARG A 82 -10.36 7.99 -5.78
N LEU A 83 -9.79 7.09 -5.01
CA LEU A 83 -8.97 7.42 -3.83
C LEU A 83 -7.47 7.22 -4.05
N SER A 84 -7.09 6.42 -5.05
CA SER A 84 -5.69 6.22 -5.41
C SER A 84 -5.14 7.42 -6.20
N TRP A 85 -3.86 7.63 -6.10
CA TRP A 85 -3.11 8.53 -6.98
C TRP A 85 -2.52 7.84 -8.21
N LEU A 86 -2.71 6.51 -8.33
CA LEU A 86 -2.33 5.79 -9.55
C LEU A 86 -3.31 6.10 -10.68
N PRO A 87 -2.85 6.08 -11.94
CA PRO A 87 -3.73 6.14 -13.11
C PRO A 87 -4.73 4.99 -13.11
N ASP A 88 -5.93 5.23 -13.63
CA ASP A 88 -7.03 4.24 -13.64
C ASP A 88 -6.67 2.95 -14.38
N GLU A 89 -5.85 3.06 -15.45
CA GLU A 89 -5.31 1.94 -16.23
C GLU A 89 -4.33 1.07 -15.45
N ASN A 90 -3.78 1.58 -14.36
CA ASN A 90 -2.88 0.84 -13.46
C ASN A 90 -3.62 0.17 -12.28
N ILE A 91 -4.97 0.26 -12.24
CA ILE A 91 -5.80 -0.33 -11.18
C ILE A 91 -6.62 -1.49 -11.74
N TYR A 92 -6.22 -2.69 -11.39
CA TYR A 92 -6.76 -3.95 -11.90
C TYR A 92 -7.69 -4.60 -10.89
N CYS A 93 -8.59 -5.46 -11.38
CA CYS A 93 -9.44 -6.32 -10.57
C CYS A 93 -9.51 -7.71 -11.20
N GLY A 94 -9.39 -8.76 -10.39
CA GLY A 94 -9.45 -10.13 -10.90
C GLY A 94 -8.72 -11.14 -10.00
N PRO A 95 -8.33 -12.30 -10.57
CA PRO A 95 -7.59 -13.33 -9.87
C PRO A 95 -6.17 -12.84 -9.54
N MET A 96 -6.02 -12.28 -8.35
CA MET A 96 -4.84 -11.50 -7.96
C MET A 96 -3.52 -12.26 -8.10
N VAL A 97 -3.45 -13.50 -7.58
CA VAL A 97 -2.20 -14.28 -7.59
C VAL A 97 -1.81 -14.64 -9.02
N GLU A 98 -2.76 -15.09 -9.84
CA GLU A 98 -2.54 -15.41 -11.24
C GLU A 98 -2.07 -14.19 -12.03
N THR A 99 -2.70 -13.03 -11.79
CA THR A 99 -2.34 -11.77 -12.44
C THR A 99 -0.92 -11.34 -12.05
N VAL A 100 -0.57 -11.38 -10.76
CA VAL A 100 0.78 -11.06 -10.29
C VAL A 100 1.82 -12.02 -10.91
N CYS A 101 1.53 -13.32 -10.94
CA CYS A 101 2.39 -14.29 -11.61
C CYS A 101 2.52 -14.03 -13.11
N GLY A 102 1.44 -13.56 -13.76
CA GLY A 102 1.47 -13.08 -15.14
C GLY A 102 2.45 -11.92 -15.33
N TRP A 103 2.37 -10.90 -14.49
CA TRP A 103 3.29 -9.76 -14.53
C TRP A 103 4.75 -10.12 -14.26
N ILE A 104 4.99 -11.11 -13.40
CA ILE A 104 6.35 -11.64 -13.18
C ILE A 104 6.87 -12.29 -14.46
N ARG A 105 6.06 -13.09 -15.17
CA ARG A 105 6.45 -13.69 -16.46
C ARG A 105 6.67 -12.64 -17.56
N GLU A 106 5.93 -11.53 -17.55
CA GLU A 106 6.12 -10.40 -18.48
C GLU A 106 7.51 -9.75 -18.38
N LEU A 107 8.26 -9.97 -17.29
CA LEU A 107 9.66 -9.53 -17.19
C LEU A 107 10.56 -10.19 -18.24
N GLY A 108 10.18 -11.36 -18.76
CA GLY A 108 10.95 -12.08 -19.79
C GLY A 108 12.28 -12.65 -19.30
N LEU A 109 12.50 -12.70 -17.99
CA LEU A 109 13.71 -13.22 -17.36
C LEU A 109 13.52 -14.67 -16.97
N THR A 110 14.59 -15.48 -17.10
CA THR A 110 14.55 -16.92 -16.75
C THR A 110 14.31 -17.14 -15.26
N LYS A 111 14.90 -16.29 -14.40
CA LYS A 111 14.77 -16.36 -12.95
C LYS A 111 14.77 -14.95 -12.35
N PRO A 112 13.65 -14.21 -12.52
CA PRO A 112 13.58 -12.84 -12.00
C PRO A 112 13.67 -12.83 -10.47
N ARG A 113 14.43 -11.90 -9.95
CA ARG A 113 14.54 -11.64 -8.51
C ARG A 113 13.44 -10.68 -8.10
N VAL A 114 12.47 -11.18 -7.36
CA VAL A 114 11.30 -10.41 -6.92
C VAL A 114 11.44 -10.03 -5.47
N GLY A 115 11.56 -8.74 -5.22
CA GLY A 115 11.58 -8.17 -3.86
C GLY A 115 10.19 -8.22 -3.24
N MET A 116 10.07 -8.83 -2.06
CA MET A 116 8.81 -8.92 -1.33
C MET A 116 8.95 -8.38 0.07
N TYR A 117 7.94 -7.62 0.49
CA TYR A 117 7.84 -7.08 1.85
C TYR A 117 7.01 -8.02 2.73
N ALA A 118 7.43 -8.22 3.98
CA ALA A 118 6.74 -9.04 4.99
C ALA A 118 6.51 -10.49 4.51
N THR A 119 7.54 -11.13 3.98
CA THR A 119 7.49 -12.49 3.45
C THR A 119 6.99 -13.50 4.47
N ALA A 120 7.28 -13.33 5.76
CA ALA A 120 6.82 -14.19 6.85
C ALA A 120 5.28 -14.20 7.02
N GLU A 121 4.60 -13.13 6.59
CA GLU A 121 3.15 -12.99 6.67
C GLU A 121 2.43 -13.41 5.38
N LEU A 122 3.19 -13.80 4.38
CA LEU A 122 2.61 -14.21 3.11
C LEU A 122 2.18 -15.68 3.19
N PRO A 123 0.91 -16.02 2.87
CA PRO A 123 0.46 -17.40 2.85
C PRO A 123 1.33 -18.28 1.94
N VAL A 124 1.68 -19.46 2.43
CA VAL A 124 2.53 -20.43 1.70
C VAL A 124 2.06 -20.70 0.26
N PRO A 125 0.75 -20.86 -0.02
CA PRO A 125 0.30 -21.06 -1.40
C PRO A 125 0.61 -19.89 -2.33
N ILE A 126 0.65 -18.65 -1.81
CA ILE A 126 1.01 -17.48 -2.61
C ILE A 126 2.51 -17.46 -2.88
N GLN A 127 3.32 -17.74 -1.87
CA GLN A 127 4.78 -17.88 -2.06
C GLN A 127 5.08 -18.94 -3.11
N GLN A 128 4.45 -20.11 -2.99
CA GLN A 128 4.65 -21.20 -3.94
C GLN A 128 4.26 -20.81 -5.36
N ALA A 129 3.13 -20.14 -5.56
CA ALA A 129 2.70 -19.68 -6.88
C ALA A 129 3.72 -18.71 -7.53
N ILE A 130 4.35 -17.85 -6.73
CA ILE A 130 5.40 -16.93 -7.22
C ILE A 130 6.66 -17.69 -7.59
N LEU A 131 7.06 -18.68 -6.79
CA LEU A 131 8.19 -19.57 -7.12
C LEU A 131 7.92 -20.38 -8.38
N ASP A 132 6.70 -20.93 -8.53
CA ASP A 132 6.26 -21.68 -9.71
C ASP A 132 6.17 -20.79 -10.96
N ALA A 133 6.02 -19.48 -10.79
CA ALA A 133 6.13 -18.52 -11.89
C ALA A 133 7.58 -18.28 -12.35
N GLY A 134 8.55 -18.94 -11.72
CA GLY A 134 9.97 -18.89 -12.05
C GLY A 134 10.79 -17.87 -11.26
N ALA A 135 10.17 -17.14 -10.33
CA ALA A 135 10.84 -16.09 -9.58
C ALA A 135 11.73 -16.64 -8.44
N GLU A 136 12.76 -15.86 -8.11
CA GLU A 136 13.47 -15.94 -6.84
C GLU A 136 12.90 -14.88 -5.90
N ILE A 137 12.37 -15.29 -4.74
CA ILE A 137 11.85 -14.36 -3.72
C ILE A 137 13.02 -13.79 -2.92
N VAL A 138 13.13 -12.48 -2.87
CA VAL A 138 14.10 -11.73 -2.07
C VAL A 138 13.34 -10.98 -0.99
N ASP A 139 13.60 -11.27 0.28
CA ASP A 139 13.01 -10.50 1.38
C ASP A 139 13.64 -9.11 1.44
N ILE A 140 12.81 -8.08 1.27
CA ILE A 140 13.22 -6.68 1.33
C ILE A 140 12.61 -5.95 2.54
N THR A 141 12.09 -6.66 3.53
CA THR A 141 11.34 -6.09 4.66
C THR A 141 12.11 -4.99 5.36
N ASP A 142 13.37 -5.25 5.72
CA ASP A 142 14.23 -4.25 6.39
C ASP A 142 14.57 -3.07 5.48
N ALA A 143 14.93 -3.35 4.22
CA ALA A 143 15.29 -2.32 3.26
C ALA A 143 14.10 -1.40 2.95
N TYR A 144 12.92 -1.97 2.74
CA TYR A 144 11.68 -1.22 2.50
C TYR A 144 11.28 -0.39 3.74
N THR A 145 11.42 -0.96 4.93
CA THR A 145 11.14 -0.25 6.19
C THR A 145 12.08 0.94 6.37
N LYS A 146 13.37 0.74 6.17
CA LYS A 146 14.39 1.82 6.25
C LYS A 146 14.16 2.92 5.22
N ALA A 147 13.82 2.56 3.97
CA ALA A 147 13.55 3.53 2.91
C ALA A 147 12.38 4.49 3.26
N ARG A 148 11.41 4.04 4.05
CA ARG A 148 10.23 4.80 4.47
C ARG A 148 10.41 5.55 5.80
N GLN A 149 11.53 5.37 6.51
CA GLN A 149 11.77 6.06 7.79
C GLN A 149 11.87 7.58 7.64
N PRO A 150 12.67 8.13 6.70
CA PRO A 150 12.68 9.56 6.45
C PRO A 150 11.32 9.99 5.87
N LYS A 151 10.66 10.93 6.52
CA LYS A 151 9.36 11.46 6.07
C LYS A 151 9.57 12.68 5.19
N SER A 152 8.78 12.80 4.10
CA SER A 152 8.71 14.02 3.31
C SER A 152 7.98 15.13 4.07
N GLU A 153 8.17 16.37 3.63
CA GLU A 153 7.41 17.51 4.17
C GLU A 153 5.90 17.30 4.02
N PHE A 154 5.47 16.73 2.90
CA PHE A 154 4.08 16.36 2.66
C PHE A 154 3.56 15.32 3.66
N GLU A 155 4.33 14.27 3.96
CA GLU A 155 3.96 13.27 4.98
C GLU A 155 3.87 13.90 6.38
N VAL A 156 4.76 14.84 6.69
CA VAL A 156 4.71 15.60 7.97
C VAL A 156 3.49 16.51 8.02
N GLU A 157 3.17 17.23 6.93
CA GLU A 157 1.97 18.07 6.82
C GLU A 157 0.69 17.25 7.06
N LEU A 158 0.55 16.10 6.37
CA LEU A 158 -0.58 15.20 6.57
C LEU A 158 -0.67 14.64 8.00
N THR A 159 0.47 14.32 8.61
CA THR A 159 0.50 13.83 9.99
C THR A 159 0.04 14.91 10.98
N ARG A 160 0.48 16.15 10.79
CA ARG A 160 0.03 17.28 11.61
C ARG A 160 -1.48 17.50 11.50
N GLU A 161 -2.02 17.48 10.29
CA GLU A 161 -3.45 17.65 10.07
C GLU A 161 -4.26 16.49 10.68
N ALA A 162 -3.83 15.26 10.49
CA ALA A 162 -4.47 14.09 11.10
C ALA A 162 -4.43 14.18 12.64
N THR A 163 -3.32 14.66 13.22
CA THR A 163 -3.19 14.88 14.66
C THR A 163 -4.12 15.98 15.15
N ARG A 164 -4.24 17.08 14.41
CA ARG A 164 -5.17 18.18 14.75
C ARG A 164 -6.61 17.67 14.83
N ILE A 165 -7.06 16.94 13.81
CA ILE A 165 -8.39 16.34 13.76
C ILE A 165 -8.60 15.38 14.94
N ALA A 166 -7.62 14.51 15.22
CA ALA A 166 -7.72 13.56 16.33
C ALA A 166 -7.82 14.24 17.70
N VAL A 167 -7.06 15.34 17.91
CA VAL A 167 -7.13 16.12 19.16
C VAL A 167 -8.50 16.79 19.31
N GLU A 168 -9.02 17.45 18.26
CA GLU A 168 -10.36 18.08 18.29
C GLU A 168 -11.45 17.05 18.55
N SER A 169 -11.40 15.89 17.88
CA SER A 169 -12.33 14.79 18.11
C SER A 169 -12.28 14.30 19.57
N PHE A 170 -11.08 14.10 20.11
CA PHE A 170 -10.89 13.67 21.50
C PHE A 170 -11.43 14.71 22.50
N GLU A 171 -11.19 16.01 22.27
CA GLU A 171 -11.71 17.08 23.13
C GLU A 171 -13.26 17.12 23.15
N HIS A 172 -13.92 16.84 22.01
CA HIS A 172 -15.36 16.71 21.95
C HIS A 172 -15.85 15.52 22.77
N VAL A 173 -15.20 14.36 22.65
CA VAL A 173 -15.54 13.18 23.46
C VAL A 173 -15.40 13.50 24.95
N VAL A 174 -14.30 14.12 25.37
CA VAL A 174 -14.08 14.47 26.78
C VAL A 174 -15.16 15.38 27.34
N LYS A 175 -15.64 16.36 26.55
CA LYS A 175 -16.74 17.26 26.96
C LYS A 175 -18.08 16.54 27.15
N MET A 176 -18.26 15.38 26.55
CA MET A 176 -19.49 14.57 26.65
C MET A 176 -19.46 13.58 27.83
N ILE A 177 -18.34 13.50 28.58
CA ILE A 177 -18.22 12.59 29.73
C ILE A 177 -18.95 13.19 30.92
N GLU A 178 -20.18 12.73 31.15
CA GLU A 178 -21.01 13.14 32.28
C GLU A 178 -21.83 11.95 32.78
N VAL A 179 -22.38 12.07 34.01
CA VAL A 179 -23.22 11.04 34.58
C VAL A 179 -24.51 10.87 33.75
N GLY A 180 -24.71 9.67 33.22
CA GLY A 180 -25.87 9.37 32.35
C GLY A 180 -25.55 9.41 30.84
N ALA A 181 -24.39 9.87 30.44
CA ALA A 181 -23.95 9.78 29.05
C ALA A 181 -23.73 8.31 28.64
N THR A 182 -24.15 7.97 27.43
CA THR A 182 -23.95 6.65 26.85
C THR A 182 -22.71 6.62 25.97
N GLU A 183 -22.07 5.43 25.84
CA GLU A 183 -20.94 5.24 24.89
C GLU A 183 -21.30 5.71 23.47
N ARG A 184 -22.53 5.46 23.03
CA ARG A 184 -23.01 5.86 21.70
C ARG A 184 -23.01 7.39 21.51
N GLN A 185 -23.35 8.15 22.54
CA GLN A 185 -23.30 9.61 22.51
C GLN A 185 -21.84 10.09 22.42
N MET A 186 -20.94 9.46 23.18
CA MET A 186 -19.52 9.78 23.15
C MET A 186 -18.89 9.49 21.79
N VAL A 187 -19.19 8.33 21.19
CA VAL A 187 -18.71 7.97 19.84
C VAL A 187 -19.22 8.99 18.82
N GLY A 188 -20.53 9.29 18.83
CA GLY A 188 -21.09 10.29 17.89
C GLY A 188 -20.57 11.71 18.07
N ALA A 189 -20.00 12.05 19.23
CA ALA A 189 -19.36 13.34 19.46
C ALA A 189 -17.91 13.41 18.94
N GLY A 190 -17.27 12.24 18.76
CA GLY A 190 -15.91 12.13 18.23
C GLY A 190 -15.83 12.00 16.70
N GLU A 191 -16.95 11.72 16.03
CA GLU A 191 -17.07 11.62 14.57
C GLU A 191 -17.34 12.98 13.91
#